data_f2250e29573a74f8c1230dcf508bd1c2
#
_entry.id   f2250e29573a74f8c1230dcf508bd1c2
#
_cell.length_a   1.000
_cell.length_b   1.000
_cell.length_c   1.000
_cell.angle_alpha   90.00
_cell.angle_beta   90.00
_cell.angle_gamma   90.00
#
_symmetry.space_group_name_H-M   'P 1'
#
loop_
_entity.id
_entity.type
_entity.pdbx_description
1 polymer ?
#
loop_
_entity_poly.entity_id
_entity_poly.type
_entity_poly.pdbx_seq_one_letter_code
_entity_poly.pdbx_strand_id
1 'polypeptide(L)'
;MNRKQYKRYHSPVITAEREKVEAELKAMDPLSPEVRRFLSFEGFAELYLRMRDLYPTQLEAYERLEDFYITITGKRRYSEYSSFRRILNRKLT
;
A
#
# COMPACT_ATOMS: atom_id res chain seq x y z
N MET A 1 7.01 -18.10 3.20
CA MET A 1 5.88 -17.81 4.13
C MET A 1 5.70 -18.98 5.09
N ASN A 2 5.63 -18.72 6.38
CA ASN A 2 5.39 -19.79 7.34
C ASN A 2 3.89 -20.11 7.45
N ARG A 3 3.54 -21.21 8.12
CA ARG A 3 2.16 -21.70 8.24
C ARG A 3 1.22 -20.67 8.86
N LYS A 4 1.71 -19.89 9.82
CA LYS A 4 0.91 -18.88 10.52
C LYS A 4 0.57 -17.71 9.61
N GLN A 5 1.55 -17.25 8.81
CA GLN A 5 1.35 -16.18 7.83
C GLN A 5 0.40 -16.60 6.72
N TYR A 6 0.51 -17.86 6.27
CA TYR A 6 -0.38 -18.39 5.26
C TYR A 6 -1.84 -18.33 5.72
N LYS A 7 -2.13 -18.83 6.94
CA LYS A 7 -3.50 -18.80 7.49
C LYS A 7 -4.04 -17.39 7.63
N ARG A 8 -3.21 -16.46 8.12
CA ARG A 8 -3.59 -15.07 8.28
C ARG A 8 -3.95 -14.43 6.94
N TYR A 9 -3.10 -14.63 5.94
CA TYR A 9 -3.31 -14.04 4.61
C TYR A 9 -4.60 -14.55 3.95
N HIS A 10 -4.93 -15.82 4.17
CA HIS A 10 -6.11 -16.44 3.57
C HIS A 10 -7.37 -16.33 4.43
N SER A 11 -7.33 -15.64 5.58
CA SER A 11 -8.52 -15.48 6.38
C SER A 11 -9.57 -14.65 5.63
N PRO A 12 -10.88 -14.96 5.81
CA PRO A 12 -11.92 -14.16 5.14
C PRO A 12 -11.91 -12.68 5.52
N VAL A 13 -11.55 -12.36 6.77
CA VAL A 13 -11.47 -10.98 7.25
C VAL A 13 -10.37 -10.22 6.52
N ILE A 14 -9.18 -10.82 6.41
CA ILE A 14 -8.05 -10.19 5.72
C ILE A 14 -8.35 -10.04 4.24
N THR A 15 -8.94 -11.06 3.62
CA THR A 15 -9.31 -11.01 2.20
C THR A 15 -10.32 -9.89 1.94
N ALA A 16 -11.33 -9.74 2.78
CA ALA A 16 -12.35 -8.70 2.64
C ALA A 16 -11.73 -7.30 2.79
N GLU A 17 -10.84 -7.11 3.76
CA GLU A 17 -10.15 -5.82 3.95
C GLU A 17 -9.23 -5.49 2.78
N ARG A 18 -8.50 -6.48 2.26
CA ARG A 18 -7.64 -6.28 1.10
C ARG A 18 -8.45 -5.88 -0.13
N GLU A 19 -9.55 -6.57 -0.40
CA GLU A 19 -10.42 -6.25 -1.52
C GLU A 19 -11.01 -4.84 -1.40
N LYS A 20 -11.38 -4.45 -0.18
CA LYS A 20 -11.91 -3.11 0.10
C LYS A 20 -10.88 -2.03 -0.21
N VAL A 21 -9.65 -2.18 0.29
CA VAL A 21 -8.58 -1.22 0.05
C VAL A 21 -8.25 -1.13 -1.43
N GLU A 22 -8.14 -2.27 -2.11
CA GLU A 22 -7.86 -2.28 -3.54
C GLU A 22 -8.98 -1.66 -4.36
N ALA A 23 -10.24 -1.87 -3.96
CA ALA A 23 -11.38 -1.25 -4.63
C ALA A 23 -11.35 0.27 -4.47
N GLU A 24 -11.00 0.76 -3.28
CA GLU A 24 -10.85 2.20 -3.05
C GLU A 24 -9.76 2.80 -3.94
N LEU A 25 -8.62 2.11 -4.05
CA LEU A 25 -7.51 2.58 -4.88
C LEU A 25 -7.86 2.54 -6.37
N LYS A 26 -8.54 1.48 -6.82
CA LYS A 26 -8.98 1.38 -8.23
C LYS A 26 -9.99 2.43 -8.61
N ALA A 27 -10.83 2.85 -7.67
CA ALA A 27 -11.86 3.87 -7.90
C ALA A 27 -11.30 5.29 -7.85
N MET A 28 -10.03 5.47 -7.47
CA MET A 28 -9.43 6.79 -7.30
C MET A 28 -9.24 7.47 -8.66
N ASP A 29 -9.91 8.61 -8.83
CA ASP A 29 -9.85 9.40 -10.05
C ASP A 29 -8.63 10.32 -9.96
N PRO A 30 -7.76 10.35 -10.99
CA PRO A 30 -6.62 11.27 -11.02
C PRO A 30 -6.96 12.74 -10.81
N LEU A 31 -8.21 13.14 -11.09
CA LEU A 31 -8.67 14.51 -10.91
C LEU A 31 -9.34 14.75 -9.56
N SER A 32 -9.47 13.73 -8.72
CA SER A 32 -10.14 13.87 -7.43
C SER A 32 -9.23 14.45 -6.35
N PRO A 33 -9.79 15.11 -5.32
CA PRO A 33 -8.99 15.58 -4.18
C PRO A 33 -8.25 14.49 -3.42
N GLU A 34 -8.79 13.26 -3.41
CA GLU A 34 -8.16 12.13 -2.70
C GLU A 34 -6.80 11.79 -3.30
N VAL A 35 -6.61 12.02 -4.59
CA VAL A 35 -5.33 11.77 -5.26
C VAL A 35 -4.22 12.66 -4.67
N ARG A 36 -4.54 13.91 -4.31
CA ARG A 36 -3.54 14.79 -3.71
C ARG A 36 -2.98 14.19 -2.43
N ARG A 37 -3.84 13.59 -1.61
CA ARG A 37 -3.40 12.94 -0.38
C ARG A 37 -2.53 11.72 -0.70
N PHE A 38 -2.93 10.92 -1.69
CA PHE A 38 -2.14 9.76 -2.12
C PHE A 38 -0.77 10.18 -2.67
N LEU A 39 -0.69 11.36 -3.30
CA LEU A 39 0.58 11.88 -3.83
C LEU A 39 1.51 12.41 -2.73
N SER A 40 1.00 12.70 -1.54
CA SER A 40 1.81 13.14 -0.42
C SER A 40 2.47 11.95 0.27
N PHE A 41 3.59 12.19 0.97
CA PHE A 41 4.22 11.15 1.77
C PHE A 41 3.24 10.60 2.82
N GLU A 42 2.55 11.48 3.52
CA GLU A 42 1.64 11.10 4.60
C GLU A 42 0.53 10.20 4.10
N GLY A 43 -0.08 10.52 2.97
CA GLY A 43 -1.14 9.71 2.40
C GLY A 43 -0.64 8.38 1.88
N PHE A 44 0.51 8.37 1.23
CA PHE A 44 1.14 7.13 0.75
C PHE A 44 1.49 6.22 1.93
N ALA A 45 2.11 6.78 2.97
CA ALA A 45 2.49 6.03 4.17
C ALA A 45 1.27 5.50 4.91
N GLU A 46 0.20 6.28 5.00
CA GLU A 46 -1.04 5.86 5.63
C GLU A 46 -1.66 4.66 4.92
N LEU A 47 -1.68 4.67 3.59
CA LEU A 47 -2.15 3.54 2.80
C LEU A 47 -1.25 2.31 2.99
N TYR A 48 0.07 2.51 2.97
CA TYR A 48 1.00 1.41 3.23
C TYR A 48 0.75 0.76 4.60
N LEU A 49 0.62 1.57 5.66
CA LEU A 49 0.38 1.05 7.00
C LEU A 49 -0.94 0.28 7.08
N ARG A 50 -1.93 0.71 6.32
CA ARG A 50 -3.21 0.01 6.24
C ARG A 50 -3.09 -1.31 5.48
N MET A 51 -2.23 -1.37 4.46
CA MET A 51 -2.08 -2.53 3.57
C MET A 51 -1.07 -3.57 4.05
N ARG A 52 -0.07 -3.15 4.84
CA ARG A 52 1.10 -4.01 5.12
C ARG A 52 0.78 -5.38 5.72
N ASP A 53 -0.33 -5.49 6.45
CA ASP A 53 -0.74 -6.75 7.07
C ASP A 53 -1.79 -7.50 6.27
N LEU A 54 -2.15 -7.00 5.09
CA LEU A 54 -3.18 -7.59 4.24
C LEU A 54 -2.59 -8.46 3.11
N TYR A 55 -1.27 -8.56 3.03
CA TYR A 55 -0.55 -9.29 1.99
C TYR A 55 0.43 -10.26 2.64
N PRO A 56 0.93 -11.24 1.89
CA PRO A 56 1.85 -12.23 2.46
C PRO A 56 3.11 -11.63 3.09
N THR A 57 3.63 -10.55 2.50
CA THR A 57 4.78 -9.82 3.04
C THR A 57 4.54 -8.33 2.96
N GLN A 58 5.28 -7.58 3.77
CA GLN A 58 5.21 -6.11 3.72
C GLN A 58 5.76 -5.58 2.39
N LEU A 59 6.74 -6.26 1.82
CA LEU A 59 7.27 -5.91 0.50
C LEU A 59 6.19 -6.02 -0.57
N GLU A 60 5.42 -7.10 -0.56
CA GLU A 60 4.34 -7.29 -1.53
C GLU A 60 3.26 -6.20 -1.37
N ALA A 61 2.92 -5.85 -0.13
CA ALA A 61 1.98 -4.76 0.14
C ALA A 61 2.50 -3.45 -0.45
N TYR A 62 3.77 -3.14 -0.22
CA TYR A 62 4.40 -1.94 -0.75
C TYR A 62 4.40 -1.93 -2.29
N GLU A 63 4.80 -3.06 -2.91
CA GLU A 63 4.85 -3.13 -4.37
C GLU A 63 3.46 -3.01 -4.98
N ARG A 64 2.44 -3.55 -4.33
CA ARG A 64 1.06 -3.39 -4.79
C ARG A 64 0.62 -1.93 -4.73
N LEU A 65 1.00 -1.22 -3.66
CA LEU A 65 0.70 0.21 -3.55
C LEU A 65 1.41 1.02 -4.65
N GLU A 66 2.67 0.67 -4.96
CA GLU A 66 3.37 1.31 -6.07
C GLU A 66 2.69 1.04 -7.41
N ASP A 67 2.15 -0.17 -7.61
CA ASP A 67 1.40 -0.48 -8.85
C ASP A 67 0.22 0.47 -9.03
N PHE A 68 -0.53 0.72 -7.96
CA PHE A 68 -1.63 1.69 -8.02
C PHE A 68 -1.12 3.11 -8.26
N TYR A 69 0.00 3.46 -7.63
CA TYR A 69 0.61 4.76 -7.82
C TYR A 69 1.04 4.97 -9.28
N ILE A 70 1.64 3.94 -9.89
CA ILE A 70 2.02 3.98 -11.32
C ILE A 70 0.79 4.18 -12.20
N THR A 71 -0.31 3.49 -11.89
CA THR A 71 -1.56 3.62 -12.65
C THR A 71 -2.07 5.05 -12.63
N ILE A 72 -1.90 5.76 -11.52
CA ILE A 72 -2.40 7.13 -11.36
C ILE A 72 -1.42 8.16 -11.94
N THR A 73 -0.12 7.98 -11.69
CA THR A 73 0.89 9.02 -11.99
C THR A 73 1.79 8.70 -13.17
N GLY A 74 1.82 7.45 -13.61
CA GLY A 74 2.70 7.00 -14.70
C GLY A 74 4.09 6.59 -14.25
N LYS A 75 4.43 6.72 -12.97
CA LYS A 75 5.76 6.35 -12.47
C LYS A 75 5.69 5.95 -10.99
N ARG A 76 6.72 5.22 -10.54
CA ARG A 76 6.84 4.84 -9.14
C ARG A 76 7.13 6.08 -8.29
N ARG A 77 6.68 6.04 -7.03
CA ARG A 77 7.03 7.10 -6.07
C ARG A 77 8.46 6.93 -5.55
N TYR A 78 8.87 5.69 -5.26
CA TYR A 78 10.22 5.38 -4.79
C TYR A 78 10.82 4.31 -5.68
N SER A 79 12.15 4.32 -5.81
CA SER A 79 12.84 3.34 -6.65
C SER A 79 12.72 1.93 -6.09
N GLU A 80 12.72 1.79 -4.75
CA GLU A 80 12.64 0.49 -4.09
C GLU A 80 12.09 0.62 -2.68
N TYR A 81 11.68 -0.51 -2.12
CA TYR A 81 11.08 -0.57 -0.80
C TYR A 81 12.00 -0.05 0.31
N SER A 82 13.31 -0.35 0.23
CA SER A 82 14.27 0.11 1.24
C SER A 82 14.34 1.64 1.30
N SER A 83 14.24 2.31 0.18
CA SER A 83 14.21 3.78 0.13
C SER A 83 12.99 4.32 0.86
N PHE A 84 11.82 3.74 0.60
CA PHE A 84 10.60 4.14 1.29
C PHE A 84 10.68 3.87 2.78
N ARG A 85 11.14 2.68 3.19
CA ARG A 85 11.25 2.30 4.60
C ARG A 85 12.16 3.22 5.38
N ARG A 86 13.25 3.65 4.77
CA ARG A 86 14.19 4.57 5.40
C ARG A 86 13.52 5.90 5.75
N ILE A 87 12.74 6.44 4.82
CA ILE A 87 12.01 7.68 5.03
C ILE A 87 10.91 7.49 6.06
N LEU A 88 10.16 6.39 5.97
CA LEU A 88 9.09 6.07 6.90
C LEU A 88 9.62 5.98 8.34
N ASN A 89 10.69 5.22 8.55
CA ASN A 89 11.28 5.06 9.87
C ASN A 89 11.77 6.38 10.45
N ARG A 90 12.37 7.23 9.63
CA ARG A 90 12.83 8.54 10.03
C ARG A 90 11.68 9.43 10.51
N LYS A 91 10.56 9.39 9.81
CA LYS A 91 9.40 10.23 10.13
C LYS A 91 8.56 9.71 11.29
N LEU A 92 8.63 8.41 11.57
CA LEU A 92 7.87 7.82 12.68
C LEU A 92 8.62 7.85 14.01
N THR A 93 9.89 8.18 14.03
CA THR A 93 10.67 8.28 15.26
C THR A 93 10.63 9.68 15.86
#